data_f85ee94b97bf71ef2a636cf8bf3a6816
#
_entry.id   f85ee94b97bf71ef2a636cf8bf3a6816
#
_cell.length_a   1.000
_cell.length_b   1.000
_cell.length_c   1.000
_cell.angle_alpha   90.00
_cell.angle_beta   90.00
_cell.angle_gamma   90.00
#
_symmetry.space_group_name_H-M   'P 1'
#
loop_
_entity.id
_entity.type
_entity.pdbx_description
1 polymer ?
#
loop_
_entity_poly.entity_id
_entity_poly.type
_entity_poly.pdbx_seq_one_letter_code
_entity_poly.pdbx_strand_id
1 'polypeptide(L)'
;MFKIILNTFFLYFFITTHSFANDDFQQWLKNFQSRAISSGISDHVVREIMSNAKFLPKVIEYDRYQPEFYEDTYTYIKKRSSKRKIRDGIKLYSKEKSIIETVEKDFQVEKELLLALMGIETNFGKYLGKMDIISSLATL
;
A
#
# COMPACT_ATOMS: atom_id res chain seq x y z
N MET A 1 -9.41 -36.24 -30.37
CA MET A 1 -10.59 -35.68 -29.73
C MET A 1 -10.48 -35.58 -28.22
N PHE A 2 -10.13 -36.64 -27.49
CA PHE A 2 -10.04 -36.63 -26.02
C PHE A 2 -9.06 -35.59 -25.43
N LYS A 3 -7.87 -35.41 -26.04
CA LYS A 3 -6.88 -34.40 -25.59
C LYS A 3 -7.35 -32.95 -25.77
N ILE A 4 -8.15 -32.67 -26.78
CA ILE A 4 -8.68 -31.32 -27.02
C ILE A 4 -9.76 -30.99 -25.99
N ILE A 5 -10.62 -31.93 -25.65
CA ILE A 5 -11.68 -31.79 -24.66
C ILE A 5 -11.05 -31.58 -23.26
N LEU A 6 -9.98 -32.28 -22.91
CA LEU A 6 -9.27 -32.14 -21.63
C LEU A 6 -8.61 -30.77 -21.49
N ASN A 7 -7.97 -30.27 -22.56
CA ASN A 7 -7.37 -28.94 -22.57
C ASN A 7 -8.41 -27.81 -22.49
N THR A 8 -9.56 -27.98 -23.14
CA THR A 8 -10.65 -26.99 -23.09
C THR A 8 -11.30 -26.95 -21.69
N PHE A 9 -11.44 -28.09 -21.04
CA PHE A 9 -11.95 -28.19 -19.66
C PHE A 9 -10.99 -27.56 -18.66
N PHE A 10 -9.68 -27.75 -18.81
CA PHE A 10 -8.67 -27.13 -17.95
C PHE A 10 -8.58 -25.62 -18.15
N LEU A 11 -8.75 -25.12 -19.37
CA LEU A 11 -8.80 -23.68 -19.66
C LEU A 11 -10.05 -23.03 -19.06
N TYR A 12 -11.21 -23.71 -19.09
CA TYR A 12 -12.45 -23.21 -18.52
C TYR A 12 -12.41 -23.15 -16.98
N PHE A 13 -11.72 -24.08 -16.32
CA PHE A 13 -11.54 -24.07 -14.87
C PHE A 13 -10.69 -22.90 -14.37
N PHE A 14 -9.70 -22.47 -15.15
CA PHE A 14 -8.87 -21.29 -14.79
C PHE A 14 -9.61 -19.96 -14.97
N ILE A 15 -10.57 -19.86 -15.86
CA ILE A 15 -11.32 -18.62 -16.11
C ILE A 15 -12.35 -18.36 -15.00
N THR A 16 -12.91 -19.38 -14.39
CA THR A 16 -13.97 -19.25 -13.39
C THR A 16 -13.46 -18.75 -12.03
N THR A 17 -12.22 -19.02 -11.65
CA THR A 17 -11.71 -18.62 -10.33
C THR A 17 -11.51 -17.11 -10.15
N HIS A 18 -11.31 -16.37 -11.23
CA HIS A 18 -11.16 -14.91 -11.19
C HIS A 18 -12.51 -14.18 -11.07
N SER A 19 -13.60 -14.80 -11.49
CA SER A 19 -14.94 -14.22 -11.43
C SER A 19 -15.46 -14.14 -9.99
N PHE A 20 -15.30 -15.18 -9.20
CA PHE A 20 -15.81 -15.23 -7.81
C PHE A 20 -15.22 -14.15 -6.91
N ALA A 21 -13.91 -13.95 -6.95
CA ALA A 21 -13.25 -12.96 -6.09
C ALA A 21 -13.68 -11.51 -6.39
N ASN A 22 -14.02 -11.21 -7.65
CA ASN A 22 -14.51 -9.89 -8.02
C ASN A 22 -15.98 -9.69 -7.61
N ASP A 23 -16.82 -10.74 -7.71
CA ASP A 23 -18.22 -10.68 -7.29
C ASP A 23 -18.32 -10.52 -5.76
N ASP A 24 -17.52 -11.23 -4.99
CA ASP A 24 -17.41 -11.07 -3.54
C ASP A 24 -16.96 -9.65 -3.16
N PHE A 25 -15.98 -9.09 -3.87
CA PHE A 25 -15.52 -7.72 -3.67
C PHE A 25 -16.62 -6.70 -3.95
N GLN A 26 -17.39 -6.86 -5.02
CA GLN A 26 -18.48 -5.95 -5.35
C GLN A 26 -19.61 -5.99 -4.31
N GLN A 27 -19.91 -7.18 -3.79
CA GLN A 27 -20.90 -7.33 -2.72
C GLN A 27 -20.40 -6.69 -1.41
N TRP A 28 -19.14 -6.90 -1.07
CA TRP A 28 -18.50 -6.26 0.08
C TRP A 28 -18.53 -4.73 -0.06
N LEU A 29 -18.21 -4.20 -1.23
CA LEU A 29 -18.19 -2.77 -1.52
C LEU A 29 -19.55 -2.11 -1.30
N LYS A 30 -20.64 -2.73 -1.77
CA LYS A 30 -22.02 -2.27 -1.53
C LYS A 30 -22.38 -2.24 -0.04
N ASN A 31 -22.01 -3.30 0.68
CA ASN A 31 -22.24 -3.40 2.12
C ASN A 31 -21.43 -2.33 2.89
N PHE A 32 -20.19 -2.10 2.48
CA PHE A 32 -19.32 -1.07 3.07
C PHE A 32 -19.90 0.33 2.84
N GLN A 33 -20.32 0.65 1.63
CA GLN A 33 -20.96 1.94 1.31
C GLN A 33 -22.17 2.22 2.21
N SER A 34 -23.06 1.25 2.34
CA SER A 34 -24.23 1.37 3.21
C SER A 34 -23.85 1.60 4.68
N ARG A 35 -22.84 0.89 5.17
CA ARG A 35 -22.33 1.03 6.53
C ARG A 35 -21.67 2.39 6.76
N ALA A 36 -20.87 2.89 5.80
CA ALA A 36 -20.22 4.19 5.89
C ALA A 36 -21.26 5.33 5.96
N ILE A 37 -22.31 5.26 5.14
CA ILE A 37 -23.41 6.23 5.17
C ILE A 37 -24.16 6.19 6.52
N SER A 38 -24.48 5.00 7.01
CA SER A 38 -25.15 4.86 8.32
C SER A 38 -24.27 5.32 9.49
N SER A 39 -22.95 5.36 9.31
CA SER A 39 -21.98 5.90 10.28
C SER A 39 -21.79 7.42 10.18
N GLY A 40 -22.56 8.11 9.33
CA GLY A 40 -22.58 9.56 9.25
C GLY A 40 -21.71 10.16 8.15
N ILE A 41 -21.07 9.35 7.29
CA ILE A 41 -20.36 9.85 6.10
C ILE A 41 -21.41 10.19 5.04
N SER A 42 -21.30 11.37 4.40
CA SER A 42 -22.30 11.78 3.41
C SER A 42 -22.35 10.83 2.22
N ASP A 43 -23.56 10.55 1.72
CA ASP A 43 -23.81 9.66 0.58
C ASP A 43 -23.01 10.08 -0.66
N HIS A 44 -22.92 11.38 -0.92
CA HIS A 44 -22.14 11.93 -2.03
C HIS A 44 -20.65 11.54 -1.93
N VAL A 45 -20.02 11.77 -0.79
CA VAL A 45 -18.60 11.45 -0.57
C VAL A 45 -18.34 9.96 -0.70
N VAL A 46 -19.22 9.12 -0.09
CA VAL A 46 -19.06 7.66 -0.16
C VAL A 46 -19.14 7.17 -1.61
N ARG A 47 -20.15 7.63 -2.37
CA ARG A 47 -20.31 7.20 -3.77
C ARG A 47 -19.19 7.70 -4.67
N GLU A 48 -18.79 8.95 -4.53
CA GLU A 48 -17.71 9.53 -5.33
C GLU A 48 -16.39 8.79 -5.11
N ILE A 49 -16.02 8.55 -3.85
CA ILE A 49 -14.75 7.89 -3.50
C ILE A 49 -14.77 6.41 -3.88
N MET A 50 -15.87 5.69 -3.59
CA MET A 50 -15.94 4.24 -3.76
C MET A 50 -16.34 3.80 -5.17
N SER A 51 -16.83 4.70 -6.03
CA SER A 51 -17.27 4.34 -7.40
C SER A 51 -16.16 3.75 -8.26
N ASN A 52 -14.91 4.15 -8.02
CA ASN A 52 -13.73 3.72 -8.76
C ASN A 52 -12.91 2.65 -8.05
N ALA A 53 -13.34 2.21 -6.86
CA ALA A 53 -12.62 1.19 -6.09
C ALA A 53 -12.60 -0.14 -6.85
N LYS A 54 -11.41 -0.74 -6.95
CA LYS A 54 -11.15 -1.99 -7.70
C LYS A 54 -10.52 -3.02 -6.78
N PHE A 55 -10.83 -4.28 -7.03
CA PHE A 55 -10.10 -5.38 -6.41
C PHE A 55 -8.68 -5.46 -6.98
N LEU A 56 -7.67 -5.40 -6.12
CA LEU A 56 -6.26 -5.39 -6.50
C LEU A 56 -5.51 -6.60 -5.91
N PRO A 57 -5.54 -7.79 -6.54
CA PRO A 57 -4.91 -9.01 -6.01
C PRO A 57 -3.44 -8.84 -5.64
N LYS A 58 -2.74 -7.95 -6.36
CA LYS A 58 -1.33 -7.65 -6.10
C LYS A 58 -1.08 -6.97 -4.76
N VAL A 59 -2.08 -6.29 -4.21
CA VAL A 59 -2.00 -5.70 -2.86
C VAL A 59 -1.91 -6.80 -1.82
N ILE A 60 -2.73 -7.85 -1.96
CA ILE A 60 -2.70 -9.02 -1.07
C ILE A 60 -1.33 -9.73 -1.14
N GLU A 61 -0.76 -9.85 -2.35
CA GLU A 61 0.57 -10.42 -2.54
C GLU A 61 1.63 -9.61 -1.78
N TYR A 62 1.61 -8.28 -1.91
CA TYR A 62 2.56 -7.39 -1.23
C TYR A 62 2.37 -7.38 0.29
N ASP A 63 1.13 -7.40 0.78
CA ASP A 63 0.83 -7.48 2.20
C ASP A 63 1.37 -8.77 2.84
N ARG A 64 1.25 -9.90 2.13
CA ARG A 64 1.75 -11.18 2.60
C ARG A 64 3.27 -11.35 2.48
N TYR A 65 3.91 -10.58 1.63
CA TYR A 65 5.35 -10.64 1.42
C TYR A 65 6.03 -9.39 2.00
N GLN A 66 6.35 -9.45 3.28
CA GLN A 66 7.02 -8.38 4.00
C GLN A 66 8.49 -8.78 4.24
N PRO A 67 9.47 -8.08 3.62
CA PRO A 67 10.88 -8.45 3.67
C PRO A 67 11.44 -8.59 5.09
N GLU A 68 10.91 -7.86 6.06
CA GLU A 68 11.29 -7.92 7.47
C GLU A 68 11.09 -9.28 8.14
N PHE A 69 10.23 -10.13 7.58
CA PHE A 69 10.02 -11.51 8.05
C PHE A 69 10.88 -12.55 7.32
N TYR A 70 11.51 -12.18 6.20
CA TYR A 70 12.27 -13.11 5.35
C TYR A 70 13.75 -12.78 5.25
N GLU A 71 14.14 -11.52 5.53
CA GLU A 71 15.53 -11.08 5.51
C GLU A 71 16.15 -11.20 6.90
N ASP A 72 17.42 -11.59 6.99
CA ASP A 72 18.15 -11.46 8.25
C ASP A 72 18.35 -9.98 8.60
N THR A 73 18.46 -9.68 9.89
CA THR A 73 18.52 -8.31 10.43
C THR A 73 19.67 -7.50 9.83
N TYR A 74 20.83 -8.10 9.62
CA TYR A 74 22.00 -7.40 9.05
C TYR A 74 21.73 -6.97 7.60
N THR A 75 21.22 -7.87 6.78
CA THR A 75 20.86 -7.59 5.38
C THR A 75 19.76 -6.55 5.30
N TYR A 76 18.74 -6.65 6.15
CA TYR A 76 17.65 -5.69 6.24
C TYR A 76 18.17 -4.27 6.52
N ILE A 77 18.95 -4.10 7.59
CA ILE A 77 19.53 -2.82 7.99
C ILE A 77 20.45 -2.28 6.88
N LYS A 78 21.35 -3.10 6.36
CA LYS A 78 22.30 -2.70 5.31
C LYS A 78 21.61 -2.17 4.05
N LYS A 79 20.52 -2.79 3.63
CA LYS A 79 19.74 -2.35 2.46
C LYS A 79 19.05 -1.00 2.72
N ARG A 80 18.56 -0.79 3.93
CA ARG A 80 17.75 0.39 4.26
C ARG A 80 18.55 1.59 4.77
N SER A 81 19.80 1.38 5.24
CA SER A 81 20.71 2.42 5.75
C SER A 81 21.95 2.61 4.86
N SER A 82 21.76 2.59 3.53
CA SER A 82 22.88 2.78 2.60
C SER A 82 23.53 4.16 2.74
N LYS A 83 24.87 4.24 2.47
CA LYS A 83 25.62 5.51 2.49
C LYS A 83 24.96 6.61 1.65
N ARG A 84 24.32 6.25 0.53
CA ARG A 84 23.56 7.19 -0.31
C ARG A 84 22.37 7.74 0.45
N LYS A 85 21.59 6.88 1.11
CA LYS A 85 20.40 7.30 1.87
C LYS A 85 20.76 8.22 3.04
N ILE A 86 21.86 7.90 3.74
CA ILE A 86 22.39 8.76 4.81
C ILE A 86 22.75 10.17 4.27
N ARG A 87 23.49 10.25 3.15
CA ARG A 87 23.81 11.55 2.52
C ARG A 87 22.57 12.32 2.09
N ASP A 88 21.56 11.63 1.53
CA ASP A 88 20.31 12.26 1.12
C ASP A 88 19.55 12.82 2.33
N GLY A 89 19.54 12.13 3.48
CA GLY A 89 18.95 12.61 4.73
C GLY A 89 19.67 13.84 5.28
N ILE A 90 21.00 13.83 5.33
CA ILE A 90 21.81 14.98 5.76
C ILE A 90 21.55 16.20 4.84
N LYS A 91 21.47 15.97 3.54
CA LYS A 91 21.17 17.03 2.58
C LYS A 91 19.77 17.63 2.79
N LEU A 92 18.76 16.76 3.04
CA LEU A 92 17.42 17.21 3.36
C LEU A 92 17.39 18.02 4.65
N TYR A 93 18.04 17.54 5.72
CA TYR A 93 18.14 18.27 6.96
C TYR A 93 18.77 19.66 6.75
N SER A 94 19.89 19.75 6.02
CA SER A 94 20.53 21.05 5.74
C SER A 94 19.63 22.00 4.98
N LYS A 95 18.78 21.48 4.08
CA LYS A 95 17.85 22.28 3.28
C LYS A 95 16.64 22.74 4.07
N GLU A 96 16.06 21.86 4.88
CA GLU A 96 14.79 22.09 5.57
C GLU A 96 14.99 22.22 7.10
N LYS A 97 16.17 22.67 7.54
CA LYS A 97 16.59 22.70 8.94
C LYS A 97 15.55 23.34 9.86
N SER A 98 15.07 24.51 9.51
CA SER A 98 14.14 25.29 10.34
C SER A 98 12.84 24.51 10.63
N ILE A 99 12.22 23.93 9.62
CA ILE A 99 10.96 23.19 9.78
C ILE A 99 11.20 21.91 10.57
N ILE A 100 12.30 21.19 10.31
CA ILE A 100 12.62 19.93 11.00
C ILE A 100 12.87 20.18 12.49
N GLU A 101 13.62 21.24 12.84
CA GLU A 101 13.86 21.62 14.23
C GLU A 101 12.59 22.13 14.94
N THR A 102 11.68 22.76 14.21
CA THR A 102 10.36 23.15 14.74
C THR A 102 9.54 21.90 15.07
N VAL A 103 9.47 20.92 14.17
CA VAL A 103 8.77 19.64 14.41
C VAL A 103 9.39 18.89 15.58
N GLU A 104 10.73 18.79 15.67
CA GLU A 104 11.44 18.18 16.78
C GLU A 104 11.03 18.81 18.12
N LYS A 105 11.00 20.14 18.19
CA LYS A 105 10.62 20.89 19.39
C LYS A 105 9.15 20.72 19.76
N ASP A 106 8.26 20.86 18.78
CA ASP A 106 6.81 20.91 19.03
C ASP A 106 6.23 19.53 19.34
N PHE A 107 6.78 18.48 18.75
CA PHE A 107 6.29 17.11 18.89
C PHE A 107 7.19 16.23 19.77
N GLN A 108 8.31 16.72 20.24
CA GLN A 108 9.28 15.99 21.09
C GLN A 108 9.77 14.68 20.41
N VAL A 109 9.96 14.73 19.10
CA VAL A 109 10.46 13.62 18.27
C VAL A 109 11.85 14.00 17.76
N GLU A 110 12.85 13.20 18.04
CA GLU A 110 14.23 13.42 17.58
C GLU A 110 14.26 13.56 16.04
N LYS A 111 14.92 14.60 15.56
CA LYS A 111 15.04 14.87 14.10
C LYS A 111 15.69 13.73 13.33
N GLU A 112 16.63 13.02 13.97
CA GLU A 112 17.29 11.84 13.38
C GLU A 112 16.28 10.72 13.13
N LEU A 113 15.35 10.49 14.06
CA LEU A 113 14.28 9.51 13.92
C LEU A 113 13.29 9.92 12.81
N LEU A 114 12.87 11.18 12.82
CA LEU A 114 11.99 11.73 11.78
C LEU A 114 12.61 11.54 10.39
N LEU A 115 13.87 11.90 10.21
CA LEU A 115 14.58 11.76 8.93
C LEU A 115 14.78 10.29 8.54
N ALA A 116 15.06 9.40 9.50
CA ALA A 116 15.18 7.98 9.25
C ALA A 116 13.87 7.38 8.72
N LEU A 117 12.74 7.71 9.35
CA LEU A 117 11.41 7.29 8.88
C LEU A 117 11.11 7.84 7.49
N MET A 118 11.31 9.13 7.24
CA MET A 118 11.14 9.71 5.90
C MET A 118 11.99 8.99 4.84
N GLY A 119 13.21 8.61 5.21
CA GLY A 119 14.11 7.85 4.34
C GLY A 119 13.64 6.43 4.06
N ILE A 120 13.11 5.72 5.04
CA ILE A 120 12.66 4.34 4.92
C ILE A 120 11.35 4.28 4.13
N GLU A 121 10.36 5.06 4.53
CA GLU A 121 9.01 5.00 4.00
C GLU A 121 8.90 5.50 2.55
N THR A 122 9.47 6.68 2.27
CA THR A 122 9.23 7.36 1.00
C THR A 122 10.50 7.74 0.24
N ASN A 123 11.68 7.31 0.73
CA ASN A 123 12.96 7.78 0.20
C ASN A 123 13.02 9.32 0.14
N PHE A 124 12.66 9.97 1.26
CA PHE A 124 12.58 11.43 1.40
C PHE A 124 11.59 12.08 0.41
N GLY A 125 10.40 11.50 0.28
CA GLY A 125 9.33 11.98 -0.60
C GLY A 125 9.56 11.71 -2.09
N LYS A 126 10.64 11.01 -2.48
CA LYS A 126 10.93 10.67 -3.88
C LYS A 126 10.15 9.46 -4.39
N TYR A 127 9.66 8.64 -3.48
CA TYR A 127 8.89 7.44 -3.80
C TYR A 127 7.46 7.62 -3.29
N LEU A 128 6.57 7.86 -4.25
CA LEU A 128 5.13 7.82 -4.03
C LEU A 128 4.61 6.49 -4.56
N GLY A 129 3.77 5.84 -3.78
CA GLY A 129 3.14 4.59 -4.20
C GLY A 129 2.40 4.74 -5.52
N LYS A 130 2.32 3.66 -6.32
CA LYS A 130 1.63 3.63 -7.61
C LYS A 130 0.24 2.99 -7.53
N MET A 131 -0.05 2.33 -6.42
CA MET A 131 -1.33 1.68 -6.20
C MET A 131 -2.36 2.69 -5.72
N ASP A 132 -3.57 2.57 -6.22
CA ASP A 132 -4.70 3.38 -5.73
C ASP A 132 -4.98 3.07 -4.26
N ILE A 133 -5.01 4.11 -3.43
CA ILE A 133 -5.10 3.97 -1.97
C ILE A 133 -6.45 3.36 -1.57
N ILE A 134 -7.54 3.86 -2.14
CA ILE A 134 -8.90 3.40 -1.80
C ILE A 134 -9.09 1.95 -2.22
N SER A 135 -8.70 1.61 -3.44
CA SER A 135 -8.75 0.22 -3.94
C SER A 135 -7.85 -0.71 -3.12
N SER A 136 -6.68 -0.24 -2.69
CA SER A 136 -5.76 -1.02 -1.86
C SER A 136 -6.37 -1.34 -0.49
N LEU A 137 -6.90 -0.31 0.20
CA LEU A 137 -7.55 -0.48 1.49
C LEU A 137 -8.83 -1.32 1.40
N ALA A 138 -9.59 -1.18 0.31
CA ALA A 138 -10.80 -1.96 0.08
C ALA A 138 -10.51 -3.43 -0.25
N THR A 139 -9.29 -3.74 -0.72
CA THR A 139 -8.87 -5.10 -1.08
C THR A 139 -8.36 -5.89 0.13
N LEU A 140 -7.79 -5.24 1.14
CA LEU A 140 -7.29 -5.83 2.40
C LEU A 140 -8.41 -6.01 3.41
#